data_c98cae094b9de8ce28159d91f9fb75b2
#
_entry.id   c98cae094b9de8ce28159d91f9fb75b2
#
_cell.length_a   1.000
_cell.length_b   1.000
_cell.length_c   1.000
_cell.angle_alpha   90.00
_cell.angle_beta   90.00
_cell.angle_gamma   90.00
#
_symmetry.space_group_name_H-M   'P 1'
#
loop_
_entity.id
_entity.type
_entity.pdbx_description
1 polymer ?
#
loop_
_entity_poly.entity_id
_entity_poly.type
_entity_poly.pdbx_seq_one_letter_code
_entity_poly.pdbx_strand_id
1 'polypeptide(L)'
;MKLYFLIFLSTLGLLCNGQGALPNKKPFVVVLGTLQDGGSPHMGCEKECCKNPDVSRKVVSLGIIDPVSNKKFLLEATPDFVAQTRMLKALLPTSANKLPDGIFLTHAHMGHYAGLMFLGKEALNSKAVPVYAMPKMKSFLENNGPWSQLVTLNNIQINPLSEGKWENISPSLRVKPILVPHRDEFSETVGFIIEGPHKKLLFIPDIDKWEKWRTDIVSLIKEVDHALIDGTFFSATELGNRNIAEIPHPLVEESMKLFDSLPAKEKEKVIFIHFNHTNPLLVETSKEAKLVKSKGVRIAEINLRITL
;
A
#
# COMPACT_ATOMS: atom_id res chain seq x y z
N MET A 1 60.18 -25.14 -54.97
CA MET A 1 58.81 -25.57 -54.72
C MET A 1 58.55 -25.45 -53.18
N LYS A 2 57.97 -24.37 -52.70
CA LYS A 2 57.71 -24.17 -51.25
C LYS A 2 56.22 -24.40 -51.00
N LEU A 3 55.93 -25.43 -50.19
CA LEU A 3 54.59 -25.84 -49.81
C LEU A 3 54.14 -25.00 -48.58
N TYR A 4 53.07 -24.17 -48.70
CA TYR A 4 52.47 -23.46 -47.61
C TYR A 4 51.32 -24.29 -47.04
N PHE A 5 51.45 -24.67 -45.77
CA PHE A 5 50.38 -25.30 -44.98
C PHE A 5 49.49 -24.19 -44.40
N LEU A 6 48.23 -24.12 -44.82
CA LEU A 6 47.21 -23.28 -44.20
C LEU A 6 46.57 -24.04 -43.02
N ILE A 7 46.75 -23.51 -41.81
CA ILE A 7 46.07 -24.01 -40.61
C ILE A 7 44.74 -23.25 -40.48
N PHE A 8 43.65 -23.98 -40.64
CA PHE A 8 42.30 -23.44 -40.34
C PHE A 8 42.05 -23.54 -38.83
N LEU A 9 42.03 -22.43 -38.13
CA LEU A 9 41.60 -22.35 -36.74
C LEU A 9 40.07 -22.21 -36.71
N SER A 10 39.36 -23.26 -36.38
CA SER A 10 37.91 -23.23 -36.09
C SER A 10 37.69 -22.70 -34.68
N THR A 11 37.25 -21.45 -34.56
CA THR A 11 36.76 -20.88 -33.30
C THR A 11 35.34 -21.40 -33.00
N LEU A 12 35.26 -22.37 -32.09
CA LEU A 12 33.97 -22.81 -31.51
C LEU A 12 33.46 -21.69 -30.60
N GLY A 13 32.49 -20.90 -31.07
CA GLY A 13 31.79 -19.92 -30.26
C GLY A 13 30.91 -20.66 -29.27
N LEU A 14 31.26 -20.62 -27.96
CA LEU A 14 30.36 -20.98 -26.87
C LEU A 14 29.23 -19.94 -26.81
N LEU A 15 28.07 -20.30 -27.33
CA LEU A 15 26.83 -19.61 -27.04
C LEU A 15 26.49 -19.88 -25.56
N CYS A 16 26.86 -18.97 -24.66
CA CYS A 16 26.35 -18.92 -23.32
C CYS A 16 24.84 -18.56 -23.40
N ASN A 17 23.98 -19.56 -23.40
CA ASN A 17 22.57 -19.40 -23.15
C ASN A 17 22.41 -18.94 -21.70
N GLY A 18 22.41 -17.63 -21.49
CA GLY A 18 21.91 -17.03 -20.26
C GLY A 18 20.43 -17.36 -20.14
N GLN A 19 20.07 -18.46 -19.50
CA GLN A 19 18.73 -18.69 -19.02
C GLN A 19 18.48 -17.64 -17.92
N GLY A 20 18.02 -16.46 -18.34
CA GLY A 20 17.42 -15.48 -17.42
C GLY A 20 16.29 -16.21 -16.70
N ALA A 21 16.36 -16.27 -15.37
CA ALA A 21 15.29 -16.83 -14.54
C ALA A 21 13.96 -16.25 -15.03
N LEU A 22 13.04 -17.13 -15.42
CA LEU A 22 11.70 -16.72 -15.83
C LEU A 22 11.13 -15.80 -14.73
N PRO A 23 10.63 -14.61 -15.07
CA PRO A 23 10.11 -13.68 -14.08
C PRO A 23 9.09 -14.41 -13.22
N ASN A 24 9.17 -14.23 -11.91
CA ASN A 24 8.23 -14.83 -10.96
C ASN A 24 6.80 -14.48 -11.40
N LYS A 25 6.07 -15.46 -11.93
CA LYS A 25 4.72 -15.27 -12.48
C LYS A 25 3.64 -15.19 -11.40
N LYS A 26 4.01 -15.29 -10.11
CA LYS A 26 3.05 -15.23 -9.02
C LYS A 26 2.61 -13.78 -8.77
N PRO A 27 1.30 -13.55 -8.54
CA PRO A 27 0.81 -12.27 -8.09
C PRO A 27 1.46 -11.85 -6.77
N PHE A 28 1.66 -10.55 -6.60
CA PHE A 28 2.24 -10.01 -5.37
C PHE A 28 1.72 -8.61 -5.06
N VAL A 29 1.78 -8.26 -3.78
CA VAL A 29 1.61 -6.90 -3.29
C VAL A 29 2.98 -6.27 -3.05
N VAL A 30 3.11 -4.98 -3.30
CA VAL A 30 4.32 -4.21 -3.00
C VAL A 30 3.95 -2.94 -2.23
N VAL A 31 4.74 -2.61 -1.23
CA VAL A 31 4.61 -1.36 -0.47
C VAL A 31 5.21 -0.21 -1.27
N LEU A 32 4.39 0.79 -1.60
CA LEU A 32 4.78 1.98 -2.37
C LEU A 32 4.92 3.23 -1.50
N GLY A 33 4.47 3.17 -0.26
CA GLY A 33 4.57 4.21 0.74
C GLY A 33 4.19 3.69 2.11
N THR A 34 4.69 4.35 3.16
CA THR A 34 4.54 3.90 4.55
C THR A 34 4.13 5.00 5.51
N LEU A 35 4.05 6.25 5.06
CA LEU A 35 3.76 7.41 5.91
C LEU A 35 2.27 7.67 6.03
N GLN A 36 1.89 8.29 7.11
CA GLN A 36 0.58 8.89 7.34
C GLN A 36 0.39 10.13 6.42
N ASP A 37 -0.83 10.56 6.20
CA ASP A 37 -1.34 11.61 5.30
C ASP A 37 -0.45 12.83 5.13
N GLY A 38 0.10 13.34 6.23
CA GLY A 38 0.91 14.55 6.23
C GLY A 38 2.30 14.39 5.61
N GLY A 39 2.72 13.16 5.32
CA GLY A 39 4.01 12.86 4.71
C GLY A 39 5.23 13.24 5.54
N SER A 40 6.41 13.22 4.91
CA SER A 40 7.67 13.69 5.50
C SER A 40 8.52 14.35 4.41
N PRO A 41 9.02 15.62 4.62
CA PRO A 41 8.84 16.43 5.83
C PRO A 41 7.38 16.83 6.04
N HIS A 42 6.96 16.89 7.31
CA HIS A 42 5.61 17.33 7.66
C HIS A 42 5.54 18.86 7.70
N MET A 43 4.45 19.44 7.18
CA MET A 43 4.24 20.88 7.16
C MET A 43 4.34 21.49 8.57
N GLY A 44 5.18 22.52 8.71
CA GLY A 44 5.39 23.21 9.98
C GLY A 44 6.17 22.47 11.06
N CYS A 45 6.70 21.29 10.75
CA CYS A 45 7.53 20.52 11.69
C CYS A 45 8.99 20.98 11.65
N GLU A 46 9.51 21.44 12.79
CA GLU A 46 10.92 21.85 12.98
C GLU A 46 11.76 20.78 13.72
N LYS A 47 11.21 19.59 13.95
CA LYS A 47 11.94 18.49 14.58
C LYS A 47 13.00 17.92 13.64
N GLU A 48 13.96 17.19 14.19
CA GLU A 48 15.08 16.60 13.43
C GLU A 48 14.61 15.71 12.27
N CYS A 49 13.54 14.94 12.46
CA CYS A 49 12.94 14.11 11.42
C CYS A 49 12.44 14.88 10.19
N CYS A 50 12.22 16.20 10.31
CA CYS A 50 11.78 17.07 9.20
C CYS A 50 12.86 18.03 8.72
N LYS A 51 13.92 18.28 9.52
CA LYS A 51 15.09 19.04 9.07
C LYS A 51 15.95 18.25 8.10
N ASN A 52 16.11 16.95 8.37
CA ASN A 52 16.88 16.02 7.55
C ASN A 52 15.98 14.84 7.10
N PRO A 53 14.94 15.08 6.28
CA PRO A 53 13.97 14.07 5.93
C PRO A 53 14.54 13.02 4.97
N ASP A 54 14.10 11.78 5.12
CA ASP A 54 14.28 10.78 4.08
C ASP A 54 13.24 11.01 2.98
N VAL A 55 13.63 11.70 1.93
CA VAL A 55 12.77 12.06 0.79
C VAL A 55 12.33 10.86 -0.06
N SER A 56 12.90 9.68 0.17
CA SER A 56 12.45 8.45 -0.50
C SER A 56 11.11 7.96 0.04
N ARG A 57 10.75 8.33 1.27
CA ARG A 57 9.50 7.96 1.93
C ARG A 57 8.30 8.59 1.23
N LYS A 58 7.21 7.85 1.18
CA LYS A 58 5.95 8.23 0.53
C LYS A 58 4.78 7.96 1.46
N VAL A 59 3.68 8.67 1.25
CA VAL A 59 2.41 8.40 1.93
C VAL A 59 1.91 7.00 1.58
N VAL A 60 1.24 6.36 2.53
CA VAL A 60 0.85 4.96 2.50
C VAL A 60 0.11 4.57 1.23
N SER A 61 0.64 3.59 0.52
CA SER A 61 0.00 3.01 -0.66
C SER A 61 0.56 1.64 -0.94
N LEU A 62 -0.27 0.75 -1.48
CA LEU A 62 0.15 -0.56 -1.96
C LEU A 62 -0.10 -0.71 -3.46
N GLY A 63 0.83 -1.35 -4.15
CA GLY A 63 0.63 -1.84 -5.51
C GLY A 63 0.27 -3.32 -5.50
N ILE A 64 -0.70 -3.73 -6.31
CA ILE A 64 -1.01 -5.13 -6.57
C ILE A 64 -0.61 -5.43 -8.00
N ILE A 65 0.21 -6.46 -8.20
CA ILE A 65 0.73 -6.87 -9.50
C ILE A 65 0.27 -8.28 -9.81
N ASP A 66 -0.38 -8.45 -10.95
CA ASP A 66 -0.66 -9.75 -11.56
C ASP A 66 0.15 -9.90 -12.87
N PRO A 67 1.31 -10.56 -12.82
CA PRO A 67 2.16 -10.72 -14.00
C PRO A 67 1.53 -11.64 -15.06
N VAL A 68 0.59 -12.52 -14.67
CA VAL A 68 -0.04 -13.47 -15.60
C VAL A 68 -1.07 -12.76 -16.47
N SER A 69 -1.96 -11.98 -15.86
CA SER A 69 -2.95 -11.19 -16.59
C SER A 69 -2.39 -9.84 -17.10
N ASN A 70 -1.13 -9.54 -16.77
CA ASN A 70 -0.43 -8.29 -17.10
C ASN A 70 -1.19 -7.05 -16.58
N LYS A 71 -1.76 -7.16 -15.38
CA LYS A 71 -2.53 -6.11 -14.70
C LYS A 71 -1.85 -5.61 -13.44
N LYS A 72 -2.11 -4.37 -13.10
CA LYS A 72 -1.61 -3.71 -11.90
C LYS A 72 -2.67 -2.79 -11.31
N PHE A 73 -2.80 -2.83 -9.99
CA PHE A 73 -3.77 -2.03 -9.24
C PHE A 73 -3.08 -1.24 -8.14
N LEU A 74 -3.69 -0.15 -7.74
CA LEU A 74 -3.19 0.72 -6.68
C LEU A 74 -4.21 0.80 -5.55
N LEU A 75 -3.77 0.65 -4.31
CA LEU A 75 -4.53 1.02 -3.14
C LEU A 75 -4.03 2.39 -2.69
N GLU A 76 -4.95 3.32 -2.54
CA GLU A 76 -4.79 4.73 -2.25
C GLU A 76 -4.26 5.59 -3.41
N ALA A 77 -4.85 6.76 -3.57
CA ALA A 77 -4.41 7.82 -4.46
C ALA A 77 -3.85 8.98 -3.62
N THR A 78 -2.64 8.83 -3.12
CA THR A 78 -2.01 9.74 -2.16
C THR A 78 -1.45 11.01 -2.81
N PRO A 79 -1.00 12.02 -2.05
CA PRO A 79 -0.24 13.14 -2.59
C PRO A 79 1.00 12.72 -3.40
N ASP A 80 1.57 11.53 -3.13
CA ASP A 80 2.70 10.96 -3.88
C ASP A 80 2.29 10.13 -5.12
N PHE A 81 1.03 10.21 -5.54
CA PHE A 81 0.41 9.39 -6.58
C PHE A 81 1.25 9.28 -7.86
N VAL A 82 1.84 10.39 -8.33
CA VAL A 82 2.66 10.40 -9.56
C VAL A 82 3.91 9.53 -9.39
N ALA A 83 4.59 9.62 -8.26
CA ALA A 83 5.77 8.80 -7.97
C ALA A 83 5.39 7.33 -7.82
N GLN A 84 4.32 7.04 -7.08
CA GLN A 84 3.83 5.69 -6.82
C GLN A 84 3.35 4.99 -8.10
N THR A 85 2.66 5.68 -8.99
CA THR A 85 2.27 5.12 -10.30
C THR A 85 3.47 4.82 -11.19
N ARG A 86 4.53 5.62 -11.12
CA ARG A 86 5.81 5.34 -11.81
C ARG A 86 6.49 4.10 -11.24
N MET A 87 6.56 3.97 -9.91
CA MET A 87 7.08 2.76 -9.24
C MET A 87 6.28 1.53 -9.67
N LEU A 88 4.94 1.61 -9.63
CA LEU A 88 4.04 0.53 -10.03
C LEU A 88 4.26 0.12 -11.51
N LYS A 89 4.40 1.09 -12.41
CA LYS A 89 4.68 0.84 -13.83
C LYS A 89 6.02 0.14 -14.04
N ALA A 90 7.05 0.51 -13.30
CA ALA A 90 8.38 -0.10 -13.38
C ALA A 90 8.38 -1.58 -12.98
N LEU A 91 7.45 -1.99 -12.09
CA LEU A 91 7.31 -3.38 -11.64
C LEU A 91 6.64 -4.29 -12.68
N LEU A 92 5.90 -3.70 -13.64
CA LEU A 92 5.24 -4.43 -14.73
C LEU A 92 5.48 -3.71 -16.07
N PRO A 93 6.73 -3.69 -16.58
CA PRO A 93 7.09 -2.93 -17.77
C PRO A 93 6.38 -3.41 -19.05
N THR A 94 5.99 -4.68 -19.08
CA THR A 94 5.27 -5.31 -20.20
C THR A 94 3.84 -4.82 -20.37
N SER A 95 3.24 -4.25 -19.31
CA SER A 95 1.88 -3.71 -19.41
C SER A 95 1.83 -2.53 -20.37
N ALA A 96 0.97 -2.60 -21.39
CA ALA A 96 0.72 -1.48 -22.33
C ALA A 96 0.09 -0.29 -21.62
N ASN A 97 -0.72 -0.53 -20.57
CA ASN A 97 -1.34 0.51 -19.79
C ASN A 97 -0.29 1.25 -18.94
N LYS A 98 -0.23 2.58 -19.06
CA LYS A 98 0.66 3.43 -18.26
C LYS A 98 0.12 3.67 -16.86
N LEU A 99 -1.21 3.64 -16.71
CA LEU A 99 -1.93 3.85 -15.45
C LEU A 99 -2.24 2.52 -14.75
N PRO A 100 -2.65 2.53 -13.49
CA PRO A 100 -3.26 1.39 -12.84
C PRO A 100 -4.51 0.93 -13.60
N ASP A 101 -4.76 -0.38 -13.63
CA ASP A 101 -5.98 -0.98 -14.16
C ASP A 101 -7.17 -0.80 -13.19
N GLY A 102 -6.92 -0.30 -12.00
CA GLY A 102 -7.90 0.11 -11.01
C GLY A 102 -7.22 0.72 -9.78
N ILE A 103 -7.94 1.62 -9.12
CA ILE A 103 -7.51 2.32 -7.89
C ILE A 103 -8.57 2.05 -6.82
N PHE A 104 -8.15 1.57 -5.65
CA PHE A 104 -9.02 1.29 -4.51
C PHE A 104 -8.81 2.36 -3.43
N LEU A 105 -9.89 2.96 -2.94
CA LEU A 105 -9.85 3.99 -1.92
C LEU A 105 -10.42 3.46 -0.60
N THR A 106 -9.71 3.71 0.50
CA THR A 106 -10.19 3.32 1.82
C THR A 106 -11.20 4.31 2.36
N HIS A 107 -10.94 5.61 2.28
CA HIS A 107 -11.80 6.66 2.85
C HIS A 107 -11.45 8.06 2.35
N ALA A 108 -12.22 9.08 2.77
CA ALA A 108 -12.12 10.45 2.29
C ALA A 108 -11.25 11.35 3.17
N HIS A 109 -10.12 10.87 3.71
CA HIS A 109 -9.06 11.74 4.22
C HIS A 109 -8.07 12.08 3.11
N MET A 110 -7.55 13.30 3.10
CA MET A 110 -6.82 13.85 1.95
C MET A 110 -5.58 13.03 1.56
N GLY A 111 -4.92 12.41 2.52
CA GLY A 111 -3.77 11.53 2.24
C GLY A 111 -4.10 10.30 1.39
N HIS A 112 -5.38 9.91 1.31
CA HIS A 112 -5.81 8.65 0.68
C HIS A 112 -6.43 8.83 -0.71
N TYR A 113 -6.89 10.05 -1.07
CA TYR A 113 -7.57 10.28 -2.37
C TYR A 113 -7.13 11.53 -3.13
N ALA A 114 -6.38 12.46 -2.50
CA ALA A 114 -6.03 13.74 -3.13
C ALA A 114 -5.27 13.58 -4.45
N GLY A 115 -4.51 12.51 -4.61
CA GLY A 115 -3.76 12.21 -5.83
C GLY A 115 -4.63 11.95 -7.06
N LEU A 116 -5.94 11.70 -6.91
CA LEU A 116 -6.86 11.61 -8.04
C LEU A 116 -6.85 12.88 -8.90
N MET A 117 -6.50 14.04 -8.35
CA MET A 117 -6.37 15.30 -9.08
C MET A 117 -5.46 15.19 -10.31
N PHE A 118 -4.43 14.34 -10.27
CA PHE A 118 -3.50 14.15 -11.39
C PHE A 118 -4.10 13.40 -12.58
N LEU A 119 -5.29 12.82 -12.42
CA LEU A 119 -6.04 12.21 -13.52
C LEU A 119 -6.89 13.23 -14.28
N GLY A 120 -7.10 14.42 -13.71
CA GLY A 120 -7.96 15.48 -14.22
C GLY A 120 -7.44 16.18 -15.47
N LYS A 121 -8.30 17.07 -15.99
CA LYS A 121 -8.08 17.82 -17.24
C LYS A 121 -6.80 18.65 -17.22
N GLU A 122 -6.48 19.26 -16.08
CA GLU A 122 -5.33 20.16 -15.93
C GLU A 122 -3.98 19.41 -15.87
N ALA A 123 -4.02 18.07 -15.67
CA ALA A 123 -2.83 17.23 -15.59
C ALA A 123 -2.81 16.22 -16.73
N LEU A 124 -3.26 14.99 -16.50
CA LEU A 124 -3.20 13.92 -17.50
C LEU A 124 -4.38 13.90 -18.47
N ASN A 125 -5.53 14.45 -18.07
CA ASN A 125 -6.80 14.32 -18.79
C ASN A 125 -7.09 12.86 -19.18
N SER A 126 -7.01 11.97 -18.21
CA SER A 126 -7.20 10.53 -18.38
C SER A 126 -8.59 10.18 -18.89
N LYS A 127 -8.80 8.93 -19.28
CA LYS A 127 -10.09 8.45 -19.76
C LYS A 127 -10.50 7.21 -18.98
N ALA A 128 -11.63 7.35 -18.27
CA ALA A 128 -12.34 6.27 -17.58
C ALA A 128 -11.45 5.36 -16.72
N VAL A 129 -10.50 5.95 -15.97
CA VAL A 129 -9.66 5.16 -15.05
C VAL A 129 -10.56 4.57 -13.97
N PRO A 130 -10.58 3.22 -13.77
CA PRO A 130 -11.44 2.60 -12.79
C PRO A 130 -11.03 3.01 -11.36
N VAL A 131 -11.97 3.52 -10.58
CA VAL A 131 -11.83 3.84 -9.16
C VAL A 131 -12.86 3.04 -8.37
N TYR A 132 -12.41 2.21 -7.45
CA TYR A 132 -13.24 1.37 -6.60
C TYR A 132 -13.44 2.08 -5.26
N ALA A 133 -14.68 2.35 -4.89
CA ALA A 133 -15.02 3.14 -3.71
C ALA A 133 -16.32 2.66 -3.06
N MET A 134 -16.43 2.82 -1.75
CA MET A 134 -17.67 2.59 -1.01
C MET A 134 -18.73 3.63 -1.37
N PRO A 135 -20.04 3.36 -1.14
CA PRO A 135 -21.13 4.22 -1.60
C PRO A 135 -21.05 5.69 -1.16
N LYS A 136 -20.70 5.98 0.10
CA LYS A 136 -20.55 7.38 0.54
C LYS A 136 -19.32 8.03 -0.10
N MET A 137 -18.18 7.29 -0.21
CA MET A 137 -17.00 7.77 -0.91
C MET A 137 -17.30 8.07 -2.38
N LYS A 138 -18.06 7.21 -3.06
CA LYS A 138 -18.57 7.47 -4.41
C LYS A 138 -19.37 8.77 -4.44
N SER A 139 -20.37 8.90 -3.56
CA SER A 139 -21.21 10.12 -3.46
C SER A 139 -20.38 11.36 -3.17
N PHE A 140 -19.37 11.27 -2.29
CA PHE A 140 -18.45 12.36 -2.02
C PHE A 140 -17.72 12.83 -3.28
N LEU A 141 -17.16 11.92 -4.06
CA LEU A 141 -16.44 12.26 -5.30
C LEU A 141 -17.36 12.81 -6.39
N GLU A 142 -18.62 12.34 -6.47
CA GLU A 142 -19.58 12.78 -7.49
C GLU A 142 -20.19 14.16 -7.20
N ASN A 143 -20.28 14.55 -5.92
CA ASN A 143 -21.07 15.73 -5.54
C ASN A 143 -20.22 16.90 -5.02
N ASN A 144 -18.89 16.72 -4.87
CA ASN A 144 -18.02 17.77 -4.36
C ASN A 144 -16.99 18.21 -5.41
N GLY A 145 -16.95 19.49 -5.72
CA GLY A 145 -15.88 20.07 -6.51
C GLY A 145 -14.55 20.11 -5.71
N PRO A 146 -13.39 19.95 -6.37
CA PRO A 146 -13.22 19.73 -7.82
C PRO A 146 -13.34 18.25 -8.26
N TRP A 147 -13.57 17.31 -7.35
CA TRP A 147 -13.57 15.87 -7.61
C TRP A 147 -14.69 15.45 -8.58
N SER A 148 -15.85 16.10 -8.49
CA SER A 148 -16.97 15.85 -9.39
C SER A 148 -16.64 16.13 -10.87
N GLN A 149 -15.68 17.02 -11.14
CA GLN A 149 -15.19 17.27 -12.49
C GLN A 149 -14.50 16.03 -13.09
N LEU A 150 -13.77 15.25 -12.29
CA LEU A 150 -13.13 14.02 -12.75
C LEU A 150 -14.16 13.00 -13.25
N VAL A 151 -15.31 12.95 -12.58
CA VAL A 151 -16.42 12.06 -12.96
C VAL A 151 -17.15 12.60 -14.19
N THR A 152 -17.54 13.86 -14.20
CA THR A 152 -18.29 14.47 -15.31
C THR A 152 -17.51 14.53 -16.61
N LEU A 153 -16.20 14.71 -16.56
CA LEU A 153 -15.31 14.68 -17.73
C LEU A 153 -14.86 13.25 -18.11
N ASN A 154 -15.36 12.24 -17.39
CA ASN A 154 -14.98 10.85 -17.58
C ASN A 154 -13.44 10.62 -17.49
N ASN A 155 -12.78 11.37 -16.61
CA ASN A 155 -11.38 11.12 -16.29
C ASN A 155 -11.25 9.85 -15.43
N ILE A 156 -12.19 9.63 -14.51
CA ILE A 156 -12.35 8.43 -13.71
C ILE A 156 -13.74 7.81 -13.92
N GLN A 157 -13.81 6.50 -13.72
CA GLN A 157 -15.07 5.75 -13.65
C GLN A 157 -15.18 5.10 -12.28
N ILE A 158 -16.19 5.49 -11.50
CA ILE A 158 -16.35 4.95 -10.15
C ILE A 158 -17.11 3.63 -10.18
N ASN A 159 -16.48 2.59 -9.67
CA ASN A 159 -17.05 1.26 -9.47
C ASN A 159 -17.42 1.10 -7.99
N PRO A 160 -18.72 1.01 -7.64
CA PRO A 160 -19.13 0.93 -6.26
C PRO A 160 -18.78 -0.41 -5.65
N LEU A 161 -18.14 -0.38 -4.48
CA LEU A 161 -17.89 -1.54 -3.65
C LEU A 161 -19.06 -1.81 -2.70
N SER A 162 -19.13 -3.02 -2.16
CA SER A 162 -20.09 -3.40 -1.12
C SER A 162 -19.34 -4.11 0.01
N GLU A 163 -19.63 -3.74 1.26
CA GLU A 163 -19.03 -4.38 2.42
C GLU A 163 -19.11 -5.91 2.35
N GLY A 164 -17.99 -6.57 2.63
CA GLY A 164 -17.89 -8.02 2.70
C GLY A 164 -18.02 -8.75 1.36
N LYS A 165 -18.26 -8.04 0.25
CA LYS A 165 -18.36 -8.68 -1.08
C LYS A 165 -17.02 -8.67 -1.80
N TRP A 166 -16.72 -9.80 -2.44
CA TRP A 166 -15.53 -9.94 -3.25
C TRP A 166 -15.69 -9.25 -4.62
N GLU A 167 -14.71 -8.44 -4.98
CA GLU A 167 -14.52 -7.87 -6.31
C GLU A 167 -13.39 -8.62 -7.02
N ASN A 168 -13.69 -9.29 -8.14
CA ASN A 168 -12.70 -10.00 -8.95
C ASN A 168 -11.97 -8.99 -9.84
N ILE A 169 -10.71 -8.74 -9.57
CA ILE A 169 -9.90 -7.73 -10.29
C ILE A 169 -9.04 -8.35 -11.41
N SER A 170 -8.77 -9.65 -11.30
CA SER A 170 -8.14 -10.45 -12.36
C SER A 170 -8.59 -11.92 -12.22
N PRO A 171 -8.21 -12.81 -13.15
CA PRO A 171 -8.52 -14.22 -13.02
C PRO A 171 -7.99 -14.89 -11.75
N SER A 172 -6.94 -14.34 -11.15
CA SER A 172 -6.26 -14.91 -9.98
C SER A 172 -6.35 -14.07 -8.71
N LEU A 173 -6.93 -12.85 -8.80
CA LEU A 173 -6.96 -11.90 -7.69
C LEU A 173 -8.35 -11.36 -7.44
N ARG A 174 -8.70 -11.26 -6.16
CA ARG A 174 -9.92 -10.61 -5.71
C ARG A 174 -9.68 -9.75 -4.47
N VAL A 175 -10.48 -8.71 -4.30
CA VAL A 175 -10.40 -7.75 -3.20
C VAL A 175 -11.74 -7.67 -2.50
N LYS A 176 -11.73 -7.59 -1.18
CA LYS A 176 -12.94 -7.48 -0.37
C LYS A 176 -12.80 -6.32 0.62
N PRO A 177 -13.67 -5.31 0.58
CA PRO A 177 -13.70 -4.25 1.57
C PRO A 177 -14.30 -4.77 2.88
N ILE A 178 -13.76 -4.32 4.00
CA ILE A 178 -14.27 -4.56 5.35
C ILE A 178 -14.39 -3.22 6.08
N LEU A 179 -15.55 -2.91 6.66
CA LEU A 179 -15.73 -1.67 7.41
C LEU A 179 -14.88 -1.68 8.67
N VAL A 180 -14.22 -0.57 8.92
CA VAL A 180 -13.46 -0.31 10.14
C VAL A 180 -13.92 1.01 10.76
N PRO A 181 -13.94 1.14 12.11
CA PRO A 181 -14.26 2.40 12.74
C PRO A 181 -13.15 3.42 12.49
N HIS A 182 -13.53 4.63 12.11
CA HIS A 182 -12.62 5.77 12.01
C HIS A 182 -13.44 7.06 12.01
N ARG A 183 -12.83 8.20 11.67
CA ARG A 183 -13.56 9.47 11.48
C ARG A 183 -14.25 9.46 10.12
N ASP A 184 -15.55 9.17 10.12
CA ASP A 184 -16.36 8.96 8.91
C ASP A 184 -17.11 10.23 8.49
N GLU A 185 -16.43 11.38 8.49
CA GLU A 185 -17.06 12.68 8.22
C GLU A 185 -17.65 12.77 6.81
N PHE A 186 -16.96 12.18 5.81
CA PHE A 186 -17.34 12.30 4.40
C PHE A 186 -17.60 10.95 3.72
N SER A 187 -17.06 9.88 4.25
CA SER A 187 -17.19 8.53 3.65
C SER A 187 -17.19 7.45 4.72
N GLU A 188 -17.53 6.24 4.34
CA GLU A 188 -17.13 5.06 5.11
C GLU A 188 -15.61 4.95 5.14
N THR A 189 -15.07 4.32 6.18
CA THR A 189 -13.68 3.86 6.20
C THR A 189 -13.64 2.35 6.09
N VAL A 190 -12.82 1.84 5.17
CA VAL A 190 -12.63 0.41 4.96
C VAL A 190 -11.16 0.01 4.99
N GLY A 191 -10.89 -1.20 5.47
CA GLY A 191 -9.72 -1.96 5.10
C GLY A 191 -10.02 -2.89 3.93
N PHE A 192 -9.00 -3.53 3.38
CA PHE A 192 -9.14 -4.49 2.29
C PHE A 192 -8.53 -5.84 2.63
N ILE A 193 -9.23 -6.93 2.27
CA ILE A 193 -8.61 -8.26 2.17
C ILE A 193 -8.33 -8.51 0.69
N ILE A 194 -7.07 -8.77 0.36
CA ILE A 194 -6.59 -9.09 -0.97
C ILE A 194 -6.28 -10.59 -0.98
N GLU A 195 -6.94 -11.33 -1.85
CA GLU A 195 -6.74 -12.77 -1.96
C GLU A 195 -6.14 -13.11 -3.33
N GLY A 196 -5.04 -13.83 -3.29
CA GLY A 196 -4.39 -14.43 -4.44
C GLY A 196 -4.57 -15.95 -4.48
N PRO A 197 -3.86 -16.64 -5.39
CA PRO A 197 -3.99 -18.08 -5.56
C PRO A 197 -3.64 -18.90 -4.31
N HIS A 198 -2.78 -18.38 -3.44
CA HIS A 198 -2.22 -19.15 -2.33
C HIS A 198 -2.30 -18.43 -0.98
N LYS A 199 -2.43 -17.11 -0.97
CA LYS A 199 -2.32 -16.29 0.24
C LYS A 199 -3.32 -15.14 0.25
N LYS A 200 -3.64 -14.73 1.49
CA LYS A 200 -4.47 -13.57 1.79
C LYS A 200 -3.66 -12.51 2.51
N LEU A 201 -3.87 -11.27 2.13
CA LEU A 201 -3.28 -10.12 2.78
C LEU A 201 -4.38 -9.19 3.27
N LEU A 202 -4.32 -8.82 4.54
CA LEU A 202 -5.15 -7.78 5.16
C LEU A 202 -4.41 -6.44 5.07
N PHE A 203 -5.12 -5.38 4.69
CA PHE A 203 -4.62 -4.01 4.66
C PHE A 203 -5.60 -3.09 5.39
N ILE A 204 -5.21 -2.58 6.55
CA ILE A 204 -5.96 -1.60 7.35
C ILE A 204 -4.97 -0.48 7.69
N PRO A 205 -4.77 0.51 6.81
CA PRO A 205 -3.81 1.59 7.05
C PRO A 205 -4.29 2.53 8.15
N ASP A 206 -5.59 2.69 8.29
CA ASP A 206 -6.21 3.68 9.16
C ASP A 206 -7.43 3.09 9.86
N ILE A 207 -7.46 3.17 11.19
CA ILE A 207 -8.54 2.66 12.04
C ILE A 207 -8.52 3.41 13.38
N ASP A 208 -9.67 3.59 14.01
CA ASP A 208 -9.77 4.02 15.42
C ASP A 208 -9.32 2.86 16.36
N LYS A 209 -9.42 3.05 17.65
CA LYS A 209 -9.05 2.05 18.66
C LYS A 209 -9.70 0.68 18.39
N TRP A 210 -8.91 -0.40 18.56
CA TRP A 210 -9.39 -1.77 18.31
C TRP A 210 -10.67 -2.13 19.05
N GLU A 211 -10.86 -1.63 20.28
CA GLU A 211 -12.06 -1.86 21.07
C GLU A 211 -13.35 -1.22 20.50
N LYS A 212 -13.21 -0.25 19.59
CA LYS A 212 -14.36 0.33 18.88
C LYS A 212 -14.80 -0.51 17.69
N TRP A 213 -13.98 -1.45 17.26
CA TRP A 213 -14.30 -2.32 16.15
C TRP A 213 -15.05 -3.57 16.60
N ARG A 214 -16.13 -3.92 15.92
CA ARG A 214 -16.92 -5.12 16.24
C ARG A 214 -16.20 -6.40 15.85
N THR A 215 -15.25 -6.34 14.92
CA THR A 215 -14.47 -7.50 14.49
C THR A 215 -13.24 -7.62 15.37
N ASP A 216 -12.96 -8.83 15.84
CA ASP A 216 -11.74 -9.12 16.59
C ASP A 216 -10.53 -9.22 15.64
N ILE A 217 -9.64 -8.25 15.72
CA ILE A 217 -8.41 -8.21 14.92
C ILE A 217 -7.52 -9.43 15.16
N VAL A 218 -7.48 -9.96 16.39
CA VAL A 218 -6.68 -11.15 16.73
C VAL A 218 -7.18 -12.38 15.98
N SER A 219 -8.50 -12.55 15.87
CA SER A 219 -9.12 -13.60 15.08
C SER A 219 -8.87 -13.40 13.59
N LEU A 220 -8.99 -12.16 13.09
CA LEU A 220 -8.78 -11.87 11.67
C LEU A 220 -7.33 -12.11 11.21
N ILE A 221 -6.32 -11.80 12.06
CA ILE A 221 -4.91 -12.12 11.79
C ILE A 221 -4.71 -13.62 11.55
N LYS A 222 -5.42 -14.49 12.26
CA LYS A 222 -5.32 -15.94 12.08
C LYS A 222 -5.87 -16.40 10.74
N GLU A 223 -6.83 -15.67 10.15
CA GLU A 223 -7.51 -16.00 8.88
C GLU A 223 -6.72 -15.57 7.63
N VAL A 224 -5.68 -14.74 7.80
CA VAL A 224 -4.85 -14.22 6.70
C VAL A 224 -3.40 -14.68 6.83
N ASP A 225 -2.61 -14.51 5.77
CA ASP A 225 -1.17 -14.84 5.76
C ASP A 225 -0.30 -13.63 6.09
N HIS A 226 -0.79 -12.43 5.83
CA HIS A 226 -0.12 -11.16 6.12
C HIS A 226 -1.16 -10.11 6.52
N ALA A 227 -0.81 -9.25 7.48
CA ALA A 227 -1.67 -8.16 7.94
C ALA A 227 -0.85 -6.87 8.03
N LEU A 228 -1.04 -5.97 7.06
CA LEU A 228 -0.51 -4.60 7.10
C LEU A 228 -1.54 -3.74 7.83
N ILE A 229 -1.19 -3.27 9.01
CA ILE A 229 -2.13 -2.59 9.91
C ILE A 229 -1.58 -1.26 10.42
N ASP A 230 -2.48 -0.41 10.89
CA ASP A 230 -2.20 0.91 11.43
C ASP A 230 -1.09 0.88 12.50
N GLY A 231 -0.07 1.67 12.26
CA GLY A 231 1.06 1.91 13.14
C GLY A 231 1.36 3.40 13.27
N THR A 232 0.36 4.27 13.14
CA THR A 232 0.51 5.73 13.03
C THR A 232 1.36 6.32 14.13
N PHE A 233 1.07 6.01 15.39
CA PHE A 233 1.87 6.44 16.54
C PHE A 233 2.40 5.25 17.32
N PHE A 234 3.65 5.30 17.72
CA PHE A 234 4.23 4.25 18.56
C PHE A 234 3.65 4.29 19.97
N SER A 235 3.69 5.46 20.61
CA SER A 235 3.26 5.66 21.99
C SER A 235 2.68 7.05 22.20
N ALA A 236 2.08 7.25 23.37
CA ALA A 236 1.55 8.53 23.80
C ALA A 236 2.59 9.67 23.83
N THR A 237 3.87 9.34 24.01
CA THR A 237 4.95 10.33 24.08
C THR A 237 5.14 11.13 22.79
N GLU A 238 4.75 10.57 21.64
CA GLU A 238 4.80 11.28 20.35
C GLU A 238 3.77 12.41 20.27
N LEU A 239 2.68 12.32 21.03
CA LEU A 239 1.52 13.21 20.95
C LEU A 239 1.70 14.48 21.79
N GLY A 240 2.73 14.55 22.62
CA GLY A 240 2.97 15.66 23.54
C GLY A 240 1.81 15.81 24.54
N ASN A 241 1.18 16.99 24.56
CA ASN A 241 0.07 17.31 25.49
C ASN A 241 -1.32 16.98 24.91
N ARG A 242 -1.43 16.28 23.78
CA ARG A 242 -2.72 15.91 23.20
C ARG A 242 -3.40 14.84 24.04
N ASN A 243 -4.73 14.92 24.14
CA ASN A 243 -5.51 13.87 24.79
C ASN A 243 -5.47 12.57 23.95
N ILE A 244 -4.91 11.51 24.51
CA ILE A 244 -4.76 10.21 23.84
C ILE A 244 -6.12 9.63 23.43
N ALA A 245 -7.17 9.86 24.23
CA ALA A 245 -8.51 9.37 23.94
C ALA A 245 -9.14 10.00 22.67
N GLU A 246 -8.64 11.15 22.24
CA GLU A 246 -9.09 11.86 21.04
C GLU A 246 -8.31 11.45 19.78
N ILE A 247 -7.26 10.64 19.93
CA ILE A 247 -6.45 10.17 18.81
C ILE A 247 -7.14 8.95 18.19
N PRO A 248 -7.63 9.05 16.95
CA PRO A 248 -8.39 7.99 16.30
C PRO A 248 -7.49 6.95 15.65
N HIS A 249 -6.49 6.47 16.40
CA HIS A 249 -5.57 5.41 16.00
C HIS A 249 -5.19 4.56 17.21
N PRO A 250 -5.04 3.24 17.08
CA PRO A 250 -4.41 2.43 18.10
C PRO A 250 -2.92 2.78 18.16
N LEU A 251 -2.35 2.87 19.35
CA LEU A 251 -0.90 2.98 19.48
C LEU A 251 -0.26 1.63 19.16
N VAL A 252 0.96 1.65 18.60
CA VAL A 252 1.73 0.42 18.37
C VAL A 252 1.88 -0.37 19.68
N GLU A 253 2.16 0.31 20.81
CA GLU A 253 2.24 -0.34 22.12
C GLU A 253 0.93 -1.03 22.54
N GLU A 254 -0.23 -0.42 22.27
CA GLU A 254 -1.55 -1.02 22.53
C GLU A 254 -1.76 -2.27 21.65
N SER A 255 -1.46 -2.16 20.37
CA SER A 255 -1.55 -3.26 19.42
C SER A 255 -0.61 -4.41 19.80
N MET A 256 0.64 -4.10 20.16
CA MET A 256 1.62 -5.10 20.61
C MET A 256 1.16 -5.86 21.85
N LYS A 257 0.56 -5.16 22.82
CA LYS A 257 -0.01 -5.78 24.03
C LYS A 257 -1.20 -6.70 23.67
N LEU A 258 -2.07 -6.27 22.75
CA LEU A 258 -3.18 -7.08 22.27
C LEU A 258 -2.68 -8.37 21.59
N PHE A 259 -1.60 -8.28 20.81
CA PHE A 259 -1.01 -9.41 20.09
C PHE A 259 -0.09 -10.29 20.96
N ASP A 260 0.18 -9.94 22.22
CA ASP A 260 1.01 -10.79 23.10
C ASP A 260 0.44 -12.20 23.26
N SER A 261 -0.89 -12.36 23.17
CA SER A 261 -1.58 -13.66 23.22
C SER A 261 -1.38 -14.53 21.95
N LEU A 262 -0.91 -13.95 20.85
CA LEU A 262 -0.70 -14.68 19.60
C LEU A 262 0.58 -15.54 19.66
N PRO A 263 0.55 -16.78 19.10
CA PRO A 263 1.76 -17.54 18.84
C PRO A 263 2.75 -16.78 17.95
N ALA A 264 4.05 -17.08 18.05
CA ALA A 264 5.10 -16.42 17.27
C ALA A 264 4.79 -16.40 15.75
N LYS A 265 4.35 -17.53 15.20
CA LYS A 265 3.96 -17.66 13.78
C LYS A 265 2.87 -16.68 13.35
N GLU A 266 1.92 -16.37 14.24
CA GLU A 266 0.84 -15.42 13.95
C GLU A 266 1.35 -13.95 14.05
N LYS A 267 2.26 -13.67 15.00
CA LYS A 267 2.90 -12.36 15.14
C LYS A 267 3.72 -11.98 13.90
N GLU A 268 4.41 -12.93 13.28
CA GLU A 268 5.20 -12.73 12.04
C GLU A 268 4.35 -12.28 10.85
N LYS A 269 3.03 -12.53 10.86
CA LYS A 269 2.11 -12.05 9.83
C LYS A 269 1.86 -10.54 9.94
N VAL A 270 2.00 -9.96 11.14
CA VAL A 270 1.69 -8.55 11.41
C VAL A 270 2.82 -7.66 10.94
N ILE A 271 2.47 -6.61 10.21
CA ILE A 271 3.37 -5.61 9.63
C ILE A 271 2.76 -4.24 9.91
N PHE A 272 3.38 -3.43 10.76
CA PHE A 272 2.93 -2.05 10.96
C PHE A 272 3.25 -1.18 9.75
N ILE A 273 2.32 -0.28 9.40
CA ILE A 273 2.40 0.67 8.28
C ILE A 273 1.71 1.99 8.68
N HIS A 274 1.70 3.00 7.82
CA HIS A 274 1.00 4.27 8.03
C HIS A 274 1.59 5.15 9.15
N PHE A 275 2.92 5.28 9.18
CA PHE A 275 3.63 5.95 10.27
C PHE A 275 3.52 7.47 10.20
N ASN A 276 3.21 8.11 11.32
CA ASN A 276 3.42 9.54 11.46
C ASN A 276 4.92 9.87 11.31
N HIS A 277 5.23 11.05 10.80
CA HIS A 277 6.62 11.49 10.55
C HIS A 277 7.54 11.45 11.79
N THR A 278 6.95 11.49 13.01
CA THR A 278 7.71 11.40 14.28
C THR A 278 7.85 9.97 14.80
N ASN A 279 7.20 9.01 14.17
CA ASN A 279 7.18 7.63 14.67
C ASN A 279 8.58 7.02 14.70
N PRO A 280 9.07 6.55 15.86
CA PRO A 280 10.41 5.97 15.98
C PRO A 280 10.61 4.70 15.14
N LEU A 281 9.53 4.02 14.69
CA LEU A 281 9.63 2.88 13.79
C LEU A 281 10.19 3.24 12.41
N LEU A 282 10.18 4.52 12.04
CA LEU A 282 10.82 5.02 10.83
C LEU A 282 12.37 5.00 10.91
N VAL A 283 12.94 4.80 12.10
CA VAL A 283 14.38 4.69 12.33
C VAL A 283 14.71 3.26 12.70
N GLU A 284 15.31 2.52 11.77
CA GLU A 284 15.58 1.08 11.94
C GLU A 284 16.41 0.76 13.19
N THR A 285 17.31 1.65 13.56
CA THR A 285 18.21 1.49 14.71
C THR A 285 17.60 1.90 16.05
N SER A 286 16.38 2.45 16.05
CA SER A 286 15.69 2.86 17.28
C SER A 286 15.45 1.68 18.23
N LYS A 287 15.32 1.98 19.52
CA LYS A 287 14.98 0.96 20.52
C LYS A 287 13.57 0.40 20.30
N GLU A 288 12.66 1.24 19.82
CA GLU A 288 11.27 0.89 19.51
C GLU A 288 11.20 -0.10 18.32
N ALA A 289 11.91 0.18 17.23
CA ALA A 289 11.98 -0.72 16.09
C ALA A 289 12.61 -2.08 16.46
N LYS A 290 13.67 -2.07 17.27
CA LYS A 290 14.28 -3.30 17.79
C LYS A 290 13.32 -4.06 18.69
N LEU A 291 12.54 -3.37 19.54
CA LEU A 291 11.53 -3.99 20.40
C LEU A 291 10.45 -4.69 19.56
N VAL A 292 9.86 -4.01 18.56
CA VAL A 292 8.85 -4.58 17.67
C VAL A 292 9.39 -5.84 16.97
N LYS A 293 10.58 -5.74 16.37
CA LYS A 293 11.23 -6.87 15.69
C LYS A 293 11.51 -8.04 16.65
N SER A 294 11.93 -7.77 17.89
CA SER A 294 12.22 -8.81 18.89
C SER A 294 10.96 -9.58 19.35
N LYS A 295 9.78 -8.98 19.20
CA LYS A 295 8.49 -9.61 19.48
C LYS A 295 7.94 -10.42 18.28
N GLY A 296 8.68 -10.50 17.18
CA GLY A 296 8.29 -11.22 15.96
C GLY A 296 7.36 -10.44 15.05
N VAL A 297 7.08 -9.15 15.33
CA VAL A 297 6.26 -8.28 14.49
C VAL A 297 7.14 -7.53 13.51
N ARG A 298 6.64 -7.22 12.34
CA ARG A 298 7.38 -6.59 11.25
C ARG A 298 7.01 -5.11 11.11
N ILE A 299 7.88 -4.37 10.44
CA ILE A 299 7.71 -2.96 10.10
C ILE A 299 7.75 -2.85 8.58
N ALA A 300 6.80 -2.14 7.99
CA ALA A 300 6.74 -1.96 6.55
C ALA A 300 7.86 -1.05 6.05
N GLU A 301 8.45 -1.46 4.93
CA GLU A 301 9.47 -0.70 4.21
C GLU A 301 9.05 -0.56 2.75
N ILE A 302 9.45 0.55 2.11
CA ILE A 302 9.19 0.75 0.67
C ILE A 302 9.85 -0.38 -0.13
N ASN A 303 9.15 -0.86 -1.16
CA ASN A 303 9.53 -2.01 -1.99
C ASN A 303 9.44 -3.38 -1.30
N LEU A 304 8.95 -3.48 -0.06
CA LEU A 304 8.59 -4.78 0.52
C LEU A 304 7.60 -5.49 -0.40
N ARG A 305 7.95 -6.70 -0.86
CA ARG A 305 7.10 -7.53 -1.72
C ARG A 305 6.53 -8.70 -0.93
N ILE A 306 5.25 -8.96 -1.12
CA ILE A 306 4.50 -10.04 -0.47
C ILE A 306 3.81 -10.83 -1.58
N THR A 307 4.23 -12.08 -1.80
CA THR A 307 3.60 -12.98 -2.79
C THR A 307 2.24 -13.44 -2.29
N LEU A 308 1.26 -13.46 -3.20
CA LEU A 308 -0.12 -13.86 -2.92
C LEU A 308 -0.45 -15.30 -3.37
#